data_82325b23558ec59fca9853772d1296d3
#
_entry.id   82325b23558ec59fca9853772d1296d3
#
_cell.length_a   1.000
_cell.length_b   1.000
_cell.length_c   1.000
_cell.angle_alpha   90.00
_cell.angle_beta   90.00
_cell.angle_gamma   90.00
#
_symmetry.space_group_name_H-M   'P 1'
#
loop_
_entity.id
_entity.type
_entity.pdbx_description
1 polymer ?
#
loop_
_entity_poly.entity_id
_entity_poly.type
_entity_poly.pdbx_seq_one_letter_code
_entity_poly.pdbx_strand_id
1 'polypeptide(L)'
;MLLRWRLEGSNENSPKGKMKFRQYLTEDALNLALPTDARSAIIDAGGKIYQVGGAVRDEMLGKVSKDLDLLVVGVELKDLARTLTRFGKTNLVGKAFGIIKFTPTGSDEEIDISIPRIDSKSTGKGHKDFEVKLGKGITLQQDQLRRDFWMNAMARDIETGELHDIEGKG
;
A
#
# COMPACT_ATOMS: atom_id res chain seq x y z
N MET A 1 -25.13 -12.22 -9.37
CA MET A 1 -25.91 -11.16 -8.77
C MET A 1 -25.16 -9.87 -8.98
N LEU A 2 -25.58 -9.06 -9.95
CA LEU A 2 -24.90 -7.83 -10.39
C LEU A 2 -25.08 -6.76 -9.30
N LEU A 3 -24.01 -6.36 -8.63
CA LEU A 3 -23.99 -5.19 -7.75
C LEU A 3 -24.13 -3.93 -8.60
N ARG A 4 -25.32 -3.38 -8.53
CA ARG A 4 -25.74 -2.15 -9.22
C ARG A 4 -25.12 -0.97 -8.46
N TRP A 5 -24.13 -0.32 -9.07
CA TRP A 5 -23.58 0.94 -8.58
C TRP A 5 -24.67 2.00 -8.55
N ARG A 6 -25.11 2.36 -7.36
CA ARG A 6 -26.06 3.45 -7.18
C ARG A 6 -25.27 4.75 -7.03
N LEU A 7 -25.25 5.54 -8.08
CA LEU A 7 -24.85 6.94 -8.01
C LEU A 7 -25.94 7.69 -7.27
N GLU A 8 -25.79 7.93 -5.98
CA GLU A 8 -26.65 8.84 -5.23
C GLU A 8 -25.94 10.14 -4.98
N GLY A 9 -26.50 11.22 -5.51
CA GLY A 9 -26.30 12.58 -5.06
C GLY A 9 -25.28 13.43 -5.81
N SER A 10 -25.60 13.86 -7.00
CA SER A 10 -25.03 15.07 -7.58
C SER A 10 -25.55 16.29 -6.80
N ASN A 11 -24.78 16.77 -5.85
CA ASN A 11 -25.00 18.08 -5.27
C ASN A 11 -24.28 19.11 -6.13
N GLU A 12 -25.02 19.83 -6.96
CA GLU A 12 -24.55 20.77 -8.00
C GLU A 12 -23.89 22.06 -7.46
N ASN A 13 -23.57 22.16 -6.17
CA ASN A 13 -22.99 23.36 -5.55
C ASN A 13 -21.70 23.13 -4.76
N SER A 14 -20.81 22.27 -5.27
CA SER A 14 -19.46 22.15 -4.70
C SER A 14 -18.43 22.85 -5.61
N PRO A 15 -17.56 23.73 -5.11
CA PRO A 15 -16.51 24.36 -5.92
C PRO A 15 -15.61 23.29 -6.51
N LYS A 16 -15.43 23.35 -7.82
CA LYS A 16 -14.52 22.48 -8.60
C LYS A 16 -13.16 22.42 -7.90
N GLY A 17 -12.75 21.24 -7.41
CA GLY A 17 -11.34 21.03 -7.18
C GLY A 17 -10.87 20.35 -5.89
N LYS A 18 -11.73 19.82 -5.02
CA LYS A 18 -11.26 18.97 -3.91
C LYS A 18 -12.19 17.78 -3.71
N MET A 19 -12.05 16.79 -4.57
CA MET A 19 -12.60 15.48 -4.23
C MET A 19 -11.83 14.93 -3.04
N LYS A 20 -12.54 14.64 -1.94
CA LYS A 20 -11.92 14.12 -0.72
C LYS A 20 -11.46 12.68 -0.98
N PHE A 21 -10.28 12.31 -0.47
CA PHE A 21 -9.68 10.96 -0.47
C PHE A 21 -10.69 9.82 -0.27
N ARG A 22 -11.69 10.02 0.59
CA ARG A 22 -12.79 9.06 0.81
C ARG A 22 -13.61 8.67 -0.42
N GLN A 23 -13.45 9.36 -1.56
CA GLN A 23 -14.16 9.02 -2.80
C GLN A 23 -13.44 7.98 -3.66
N TYR A 24 -12.13 7.77 -3.48
CA TYR A 24 -11.32 6.87 -4.31
C TYR A 24 -11.03 5.54 -3.62
N LEU A 25 -10.66 5.58 -2.35
CA LEU A 25 -10.56 4.39 -1.52
C LEU A 25 -11.68 4.46 -0.49
N THR A 26 -12.88 4.01 -0.87
CA THR A 26 -13.96 3.89 0.10
C THR A 26 -13.59 2.85 1.14
N GLU A 27 -14.09 3.00 2.37
CA GLU A 27 -13.91 2.00 3.43
C GLU A 27 -14.36 0.60 2.95
N ASP A 28 -15.40 0.54 2.11
CA ASP A 28 -15.88 -0.70 1.50
C ASP A 28 -14.87 -1.33 0.55
N ALA A 29 -14.21 -0.53 -0.30
CA ALA A 29 -13.18 -1.02 -1.21
C ALA A 29 -11.94 -1.49 -0.44
N LEU A 30 -11.53 -0.76 0.59
CA LEU A 30 -10.43 -1.17 1.47
C LEU A 30 -10.78 -2.45 2.23
N ASN A 31 -12.00 -2.58 2.77
CA ASN A 31 -12.45 -3.77 3.47
C ASN A 31 -12.54 -4.99 2.54
N LEU A 32 -12.89 -4.78 1.27
CA LEU A 32 -12.90 -5.84 0.27
C LEU A 32 -11.47 -6.34 -0.03
N ALA A 33 -10.52 -5.43 -0.15
CA ALA A 33 -9.13 -5.74 -0.48
C ALA A 33 -8.31 -6.20 0.74
N LEU A 34 -8.52 -5.58 1.90
CA LEU A 34 -7.88 -5.92 3.17
C LEU A 34 -8.93 -5.86 4.29
N PRO A 35 -9.54 -7.00 4.68
CA PRO A 35 -10.57 -7.07 5.70
C PRO A 35 -10.16 -6.42 7.02
N THR A 36 -11.11 -5.82 7.73
CA THR A 36 -10.88 -5.14 9.00
C THR A 36 -10.15 -6.01 10.02
N ASP A 37 -10.50 -7.28 10.13
CA ASP A 37 -9.84 -8.21 11.06
C ASP A 37 -8.37 -8.44 10.68
N ALA A 38 -8.06 -8.48 9.37
CA ALA A 38 -6.68 -8.60 8.89
C ALA A 38 -5.88 -7.33 9.20
N ARG A 39 -6.49 -6.14 9.01
CA ARG A 39 -5.88 -4.85 9.39
C ARG A 39 -5.58 -4.79 10.88
N SER A 40 -6.58 -5.10 11.72
CA SER A 40 -6.41 -5.13 13.17
C SER A 40 -5.29 -6.07 13.60
N ALA A 41 -5.22 -7.28 13.02
CA ALA A 41 -4.17 -8.24 13.34
C ALA A 41 -2.77 -7.77 12.93
N ILE A 42 -2.64 -7.00 11.84
CA ILE A 42 -1.37 -6.37 11.44
C ILE A 42 -0.98 -5.27 12.43
N ILE A 43 -1.93 -4.42 12.83
CA ILE A 43 -1.72 -3.33 13.78
C ILE A 43 -1.34 -3.88 15.15
N ASP A 44 -2.03 -4.91 15.64
CA ASP A 44 -1.74 -5.59 16.91
C ASP A 44 -0.35 -6.22 16.93
N ALA A 45 0.15 -6.65 15.76
CA ALA A 45 1.53 -7.11 15.59
C ALA A 45 2.57 -5.97 15.54
N GLY A 46 2.15 -4.71 15.70
CA GLY A 46 3.00 -3.51 15.65
C GLY A 46 3.21 -2.95 14.25
N GLY A 47 2.41 -3.39 13.27
CA GLY A 47 2.46 -2.91 11.89
C GLY A 47 1.73 -1.58 11.73
N LYS A 48 2.24 -0.74 10.82
CA LYS A 48 1.54 0.42 10.27
C LYS A 48 1.35 0.19 8.78
N ILE A 49 0.15 0.48 8.29
CA ILE A 49 -0.24 0.17 6.91
C ILE A 49 -0.38 1.46 6.12
N TYR A 50 0.27 1.50 4.97
CA TYR A 50 0.24 2.66 4.07
C TYR A 50 -0.19 2.23 2.68
N GLN A 51 -1.05 3.04 2.05
CA GLN A 51 -1.23 3.00 0.61
C GLN A 51 -0.03 3.69 -0.04
N VAL A 52 0.54 3.10 -1.09
CA VAL A 52 1.75 3.60 -1.74
C VAL A 52 1.63 3.54 -3.27
N GLY A 53 2.62 4.09 -3.96
CA GLY A 53 2.76 3.95 -5.41
C GLY A 53 1.87 4.86 -6.22
N GLY A 54 1.55 4.42 -7.43
CA GLY A 54 0.79 5.20 -8.41
C GLY A 54 -0.62 5.60 -7.96
N ALA A 55 -1.23 4.81 -7.08
CA ALA A 55 -2.57 5.09 -6.57
C ALA A 55 -2.65 6.40 -5.77
N VAL A 56 -1.63 6.67 -4.93
CA VAL A 56 -1.55 7.92 -4.15
C VAL A 56 -1.35 9.12 -5.08
N ARG A 57 -0.44 8.99 -6.05
CA ARG A 57 -0.23 10.02 -7.08
C ARG A 57 -1.49 10.31 -7.89
N ASP A 58 -2.15 9.26 -8.37
CA ASP A 58 -3.33 9.38 -9.24
C ASP A 58 -4.48 10.05 -8.49
N GLU A 59 -4.64 9.74 -7.20
CA GLU A 59 -5.57 10.44 -6.32
C GLU A 59 -5.27 11.94 -6.24
N MET A 60 -4.01 12.32 -6.05
CA MET A 60 -3.60 13.73 -6.01
C MET A 60 -3.89 14.46 -7.32
N LEU A 61 -3.85 13.74 -8.44
CA LEU A 61 -4.21 14.23 -9.77
C LEU A 61 -5.71 14.16 -10.09
N GLY A 62 -6.55 13.74 -9.12
CA GLY A 62 -7.98 13.57 -9.31
C GLY A 62 -8.37 12.41 -10.23
N LYS A 63 -7.48 11.42 -10.39
CA LYS A 63 -7.69 10.20 -11.19
C LYS A 63 -8.02 9.03 -10.30
N VAL A 64 -8.82 8.10 -10.80
CA VAL A 64 -9.12 6.83 -10.12
C VAL A 64 -8.05 5.82 -10.48
N SER A 65 -7.32 5.30 -9.50
CA SER A 65 -6.45 4.14 -9.69
C SER A 65 -7.24 2.85 -9.44
N LYS A 66 -6.94 1.83 -10.22
CA LYS A 66 -7.49 0.47 -10.02
C LYS A 66 -6.55 -0.41 -9.20
N ASP A 67 -5.29 0.00 -9.07
CA ASP A 67 -4.28 -0.78 -8.39
C ASP A 67 -4.18 -0.31 -6.93
N LEU A 68 -4.25 -1.25 -6.01
CA LEU A 68 -4.06 -1.01 -4.58
C LEU A 68 -2.77 -1.68 -4.12
N ASP A 69 -1.73 -0.88 -3.94
CA ASP A 69 -0.46 -1.31 -3.38
C ASP A 69 -0.37 -0.89 -1.92
N LEU A 70 -0.11 -1.83 -1.02
CA LEU A 70 0.06 -1.57 0.39
C LEU A 70 1.51 -1.81 0.83
N LEU A 71 1.97 -0.97 1.77
CA LEU A 71 3.24 -1.10 2.45
C LEU A 71 2.98 -1.26 3.95
N VAL A 72 3.51 -2.31 4.55
CA VAL A 72 3.40 -2.56 5.99
C VAL A 72 4.74 -2.36 6.66
N VAL A 73 4.84 -1.34 7.49
CA VAL A 73 6.06 -0.97 8.24
C VAL A 73 5.98 -1.52 9.66
N GLY A 74 7.09 -1.96 10.23
CA GLY A 74 7.19 -2.35 11.65
C GLY A 74 7.02 -3.85 11.90
N VAL A 75 6.83 -4.67 10.87
CA VAL A 75 6.73 -6.14 10.98
C VAL A 75 7.73 -6.86 10.08
N GLU A 76 8.04 -8.09 10.41
CA GLU A 76 8.86 -8.94 9.56
C GLU A 76 8.01 -9.62 8.47
N LEU A 77 8.60 -9.84 7.28
CA LEU A 77 7.91 -10.45 6.14
C LEU A 77 7.24 -11.80 6.49
N LYS A 78 7.94 -12.64 7.24
CA LYS A 78 7.42 -13.95 7.64
C LYS A 78 6.22 -13.85 8.58
N ASP A 79 6.26 -12.88 9.49
CA ASP A 79 5.18 -12.66 10.46
C ASP A 79 3.97 -12.06 9.76
N LEU A 80 4.17 -11.11 8.85
CA LEU A 80 3.12 -10.54 8.02
C LEU A 80 2.44 -11.63 7.17
N ALA A 81 3.22 -12.47 6.47
CA ALA A 81 2.69 -13.57 5.68
C ALA A 81 1.86 -14.54 6.53
N ARG A 82 2.36 -14.91 7.71
CA ARG A 82 1.65 -15.79 8.65
C ARG A 82 0.35 -15.16 9.15
N THR A 83 0.35 -13.87 9.43
CA THR A 83 -0.85 -13.14 9.85
C THR A 83 -1.90 -13.16 8.74
N LEU A 84 -1.50 -12.78 7.51
CA LEU A 84 -2.40 -12.70 6.36
C LEU A 84 -2.99 -14.06 5.95
N THR A 85 -2.24 -15.17 6.10
CA THR A 85 -2.72 -16.53 5.78
C THR A 85 -3.98 -16.93 6.57
N ARG A 86 -4.26 -16.29 7.70
CA ARG A 86 -5.48 -16.50 8.49
C ARG A 86 -6.72 -15.92 7.84
N PHE A 87 -6.56 -14.96 6.94
CA PHE A 87 -7.65 -14.17 6.35
C PHE A 87 -7.79 -14.36 4.83
N GLY A 88 -6.89 -15.13 4.20
CA GLY A 88 -6.95 -15.37 2.77
C GLY A 88 -5.76 -16.16 2.24
N LYS A 89 -5.66 -16.21 0.92
CA LYS A 89 -4.52 -16.82 0.25
C LYS A 89 -3.35 -15.85 0.20
N THR A 90 -2.16 -16.34 0.51
CA THR A 90 -0.92 -15.56 0.42
C THR A 90 0.06 -16.25 -0.52
N ASN A 91 0.67 -15.48 -1.40
CA ASN A 91 1.75 -15.95 -2.25
C ASN A 91 2.95 -15.01 -2.09
N LEU A 92 4.08 -15.57 -1.65
CA LEU A 92 5.31 -14.80 -1.47
C LEU A 92 6.02 -14.68 -2.81
N VAL A 93 5.86 -13.55 -3.48
CA VAL A 93 6.47 -13.28 -4.78
C VAL A 93 7.73 -12.45 -4.56
N GLY A 94 8.85 -12.93 -5.11
CA GLY A 94 10.09 -12.19 -4.98
C GLY A 94 10.56 -12.03 -3.54
N LYS A 95 10.94 -13.12 -2.87
CA LYS A 95 11.48 -13.10 -1.49
C LYS A 95 12.56 -12.02 -1.29
N ALA A 96 13.33 -11.73 -2.35
CA ALA A 96 14.33 -10.69 -2.36
C ALA A 96 13.76 -9.26 -2.32
N PHE A 97 12.47 -9.08 -2.66
CA PHE A 97 11.82 -7.76 -2.73
C PHE A 97 10.77 -7.53 -1.65
N GLY A 98 10.44 -8.57 -0.86
CA GLY A 98 9.53 -8.46 0.28
C GLY A 98 8.07 -8.20 -0.10
N ILE A 99 7.57 -8.81 -1.18
CA ILE A 99 6.20 -8.64 -1.68
C ILE A 99 5.39 -9.91 -1.41
N ILE A 100 4.20 -9.73 -0.84
CA ILE A 100 3.17 -10.74 -0.64
C ILE A 100 1.98 -10.39 -1.52
N LYS A 101 1.59 -11.29 -2.42
CA LYS A 101 0.30 -11.24 -3.09
C LYS A 101 -0.76 -11.83 -2.17
N PHE A 102 -1.78 -11.07 -1.89
CA PHE A 102 -2.84 -11.44 -0.95
C PHE A 102 -4.19 -11.41 -1.62
N THR A 103 -4.94 -12.50 -1.50
CA THR A 103 -6.34 -12.59 -1.94
C THR A 103 -7.21 -12.90 -0.73
N PRO A 104 -8.07 -11.99 -0.27
CA PRO A 104 -8.94 -12.21 0.88
C PRO A 104 -9.89 -13.40 0.67
N THR A 105 -10.26 -14.06 1.75
CA THR A 105 -11.27 -15.13 1.70
C THR A 105 -12.60 -14.56 1.18
N GLY A 106 -13.14 -15.18 0.14
CA GLY A 106 -14.41 -14.76 -0.49
C GLY A 106 -14.27 -13.64 -1.52
N SER A 107 -13.03 -13.23 -1.87
CA SER A 107 -12.73 -12.30 -2.94
C SER A 107 -11.92 -12.99 -4.03
N ASP A 108 -12.06 -12.49 -5.27
CA ASP A 108 -11.21 -12.86 -6.40
C ASP A 108 -10.14 -11.78 -6.68
N GLU A 109 -10.17 -10.68 -5.94
CA GLU A 109 -9.21 -9.57 -6.10
C GLU A 109 -7.92 -9.86 -5.34
N GLU A 110 -6.80 -9.77 -6.04
CA GLU A 110 -5.45 -9.90 -5.48
C GLU A 110 -4.83 -8.52 -5.31
N ILE A 111 -4.24 -8.26 -4.14
CA ILE A 111 -3.50 -7.03 -3.87
C ILE A 111 -2.04 -7.33 -3.53
N ASP A 112 -1.17 -6.37 -3.80
CA ASP A 112 0.24 -6.43 -3.44
C ASP A 112 0.47 -5.76 -2.09
N ILE A 113 1.00 -6.55 -1.14
CA ILE A 113 1.39 -6.07 0.19
C ILE A 113 2.89 -6.24 0.33
N SER A 114 3.60 -5.14 0.53
CA SER A 114 5.06 -5.13 0.66
C SER A 114 5.50 -4.73 2.06
N ILE A 115 6.75 -5.04 2.39
CA ILE A 115 7.45 -4.46 3.54
C ILE A 115 8.53 -3.49 3.07
N PRO A 116 8.96 -2.55 3.93
CA PRO A 116 9.98 -1.57 3.56
C PRO A 116 11.31 -2.26 3.21
N ARG A 117 12.02 -1.67 2.26
CA ARG A 117 13.34 -2.13 1.84
C ARG A 117 14.30 -1.00 1.62
N ILE A 118 15.58 -1.32 1.71
CA ILE A 118 16.69 -0.46 1.31
C ILE A 118 17.47 -1.22 0.25
N ASP A 119 17.68 -0.59 -0.89
CA ASP A 119 18.52 -1.11 -1.96
C ASP A 119 19.95 -0.58 -1.72
N SER A 120 20.89 -1.46 -1.35
CA SER A 120 22.29 -1.05 -1.20
C SER A 120 22.92 -0.92 -2.58
N LYS A 121 23.67 0.18 -2.80
CA LYS A 121 24.40 0.41 -4.04
C LYS A 121 25.44 -0.69 -4.24
N SER A 122 25.52 -1.21 -5.48
CA SER A 122 26.54 -2.16 -5.91
C SER A 122 27.94 -1.74 -5.48
N THR A 123 28.71 -2.67 -4.95
CA THR A 123 30.13 -2.48 -4.60
C THR A 123 31.05 -2.47 -5.82
N GLY A 124 30.52 -2.40 -7.04
CA GLY A 124 31.31 -2.14 -8.27
C GLY A 124 31.96 -3.36 -8.91
N LYS A 125 31.61 -4.60 -8.50
CA LYS A 125 32.23 -5.83 -9.03
C LYS A 125 31.31 -6.71 -9.89
N GLY A 126 30.23 -6.17 -10.46
CA GLY A 126 29.39 -6.91 -11.41
C GLY A 126 27.90 -6.61 -11.29
N HIS A 127 27.13 -6.93 -12.36
CA HIS A 127 25.67 -6.68 -12.46
C HIS A 127 24.79 -7.47 -11.47
N LYS A 128 25.34 -8.17 -10.47
CA LYS A 128 24.61 -9.03 -9.52
C LYS A 128 24.74 -8.62 -8.05
N ASP A 129 25.42 -7.52 -7.73
CA ASP A 129 25.77 -7.15 -6.35
C ASP A 129 24.80 -6.10 -5.77
N PHE A 130 23.51 -6.26 -5.97
CA PHE A 130 22.51 -5.50 -5.21
C PHE A 130 22.12 -6.30 -3.96
N GLU A 131 22.55 -5.82 -2.81
CA GLU A 131 22.05 -6.34 -1.53
C GLU A 131 20.79 -5.57 -1.16
N VAL A 132 19.66 -6.27 -1.09
CA VAL A 132 18.40 -5.72 -0.64
C VAL A 132 18.23 -6.06 0.83
N LYS A 133 18.12 -5.05 1.69
CA LYS A 133 17.76 -5.22 3.10
C LYS A 133 16.25 -5.03 3.23
N LEU A 134 15.60 -5.95 3.93
CA LEU A 134 14.17 -5.98 4.17
C LEU A 134 13.89 -6.00 5.67
N GLY A 135 12.74 -5.49 6.09
CA GLY A 135 12.18 -5.85 7.37
C GLY A 135 11.91 -4.72 8.34
N LYS A 136 11.63 -5.13 9.56
CA LYS A 136 11.09 -4.34 10.66
C LYS A 136 11.92 -3.09 11.03
N GLY A 137 13.24 -3.14 10.83
CA GLY A 137 14.13 -2.02 11.17
C GLY A 137 14.17 -0.88 10.16
N ILE A 138 13.47 -1.01 9.03
CA ILE A 138 13.47 -0.01 7.97
C ILE A 138 12.24 0.89 8.13
N THR A 139 12.47 2.20 8.13
CA THR A 139 11.39 3.20 8.27
C THR A 139 10.69 3.46 6.93
N LEU A 140 9.47 4.03 6.99
CA LEU A 140 8.76 4.53 5.82
C LEU A 140 9.64 5.48 4.99
N GLN A 141 10.28 6.44 5.65
CA GLN A 141 11.15 7.42 4.99
C GLN A 141 12.32 6.77 4.24
N GLN A 142 12.94 5.74 4.80
CA GLN A 142 14.02 5.02 4.13
C GLN A 142 13.53 4.27 2.88
N ASP A 143 12.33 3.68 2.91
CA ASP A 143 11.72 3.06 1.73
C ASP A 143 11.36 4.09 0.67
N GLN A 144 10.83 5.25 1.07
CA GLN A 144 10.48 6.32 0.15
C GLN A 144 11.72 6.89 -0.57
N LEU A 145 12.86 7.10 0.14
CA LEU A 145 14.10 7.67 -0.41
C LEU A 145 14.76 6.81 -1.50
N ARG A 146 14.49 5.50 -1.56
CA ARG A 146 15.03 4.63 -2.62
C ARG A 146 14.27 4.72 -3.93
N ARG A 147 13.08 5.32 -3.96
CA ARG A 147 12.19 5.36 -5.13
C ARG A 147 12.68 6.41 -6.13
N ASP A 148 12.62 6.06 -7.43
CA ASP A 148 13.20 6.89 -8.51
C ASP A 148 12.45 8.21 -8.71
N PHE A 149 11.13 8.23 -8.45
CA PHE A 149 10.28 9.40 -8.65
C PHE A 149 9.58 9.81 -7.36
N TRP A 150 9.75 11.06 -6.95
CA TRP A 150 9.13 11.62 -5.74
C TRP A 150 7.61 11.45 -5.71
N MET A 151 6.95 11.65 -6.86
CA MET A 151 5.51 11.46 -6.98
C MET A 151 5.03 10.01 -6.74
N ASN A 152 5.92 9.02 -6.91
CA ASN A 152 5.65 7.62 -6.61
C ASN A 152 6.15 7.20 -5.22
N ALA A 153 6.82 8.12 -4.52
CA ALA A 153 7.34 7.90 -3.17
C ALA A 153 6.35 8.32 -2.08
N MET A 154 5.28 9.02 -2.45
CA MET A 154 4.23 9.39 -1.50
C MET A 154 3.57 8.16 -0.89
N ALA A 155 3.21 8.26 0.38
CA ALA A 155 2.50 7.22 1.10
C ALA A 155 1.35 7.84 1.90
N ARG A 156 0.22 7.15 1.97
CA ARG A 156 -0.91 7.54 2.78
C ARG A 156 -1.16 6.51 3.87
N ASP A 157 -1.15 6.95 5.11
CA ASP A 157 -1.56 6.11 6.23
C ASP A 157 -3.04 5.78 6.11
N ILE A 158 -3.39 4.49 6.08
CA ILE A 158 -4.78 4.06 5.85
C ILE A 158 -5.67 4.25 7.08
N GLU A 159 -5.11 4.34 8.28
CA GLU A 159 -5.87 4.52 9.51
C GLU A 159 -6.17 6.01 9.77
N THR A 160 -5.20 6.88 9.55
CA THR A 160 -5.32 8.33 9.82
C THR A 160 -5.66 9.15 8.60
N GLY A 161 -5.40 8.65 7.39
CA GLY A 161 -5.49 9.38 6.13
C GLY A 161 -4.36 10.39 5.92
N GLU A 162 -3.34 10.40 6.79
CA GLU A 162 -2.21 11.31 6.69
C GLU A 162 -1.36 11.01 5.45
N LEU A 163 -1.05 12.04 4.68
CA LEU A 163 -0.16 11.96 3.53
C LEU A 163 1.29 12.22 3.96
N HIS A 164 2.15 11.23 3.71
CA HIS A 164 3.58 11.32 3.92
C HIS A 164 4.27 11.61 2.58
N ASP A 165 4.62 12.86 2.37
CA ASP A 165 5.36 13.34 1.22
C ASP A 165 6.75 13.81 1.67
N ILE A 166 7.79 13.12 1.20
CA ILE A 166 9.17 13.49 1.56
C ILE A 166 9.51 14.82 0.92
N GLU A 167 9.84 15.80 1.76
CA GLU A 167 10.30 17.13 1.36
C GLU A 167 9.29 17.94 0.52
N GLY A 168 8.01 17.52 0.46
CA GLY A 168 6.97 18.23 -0.28
C GLY A 168 7.22 18.28 -1.78
N LYS A 169 7.81 17.23 -2.35
CA LYS A 169 8.21 17.14 -3.76
C LYS A 169 7.34 16.19 -4.59
N GLY A 170 6.33 15.58 -3.97
CA GLY A 170 5.38 14.68 -4.62
C GLY A 170 4.31 15.37 -5.45
#